data_2bc76d6bd2624a6c02c1b84740b4cd1f
#
_entry.id   2bc76d6bd2624a6c02c1b84740b4cd1f
#
_cell.length_a   1.000
_cell.length_b   1.000
_cell.length_c   1.000
_cell.angle_alpha   90.00
_cell.angle_beta   90.00
_cell.angle_gamma   90.00
#
_symmetry.space_group_name_H-M   'P 1'
#
loop_
_entity.id
_entity.type
_entity.pdbx_description
1 polymer ?
#
loop_
_entity_poly.entity_id
_entity_poly.type
_entity_poly.pdbx_seq_one_letter_code
_entity_poly.pdbx_strand_id
1 'polypeptide(L)'
;MNKSKFFILILILTHTSELMSQKIDLDILQGKTTRHLVGDTVLLEKETFKAFEKMRNAAMNDGIKIKIISGHRDFERQALIWNSKFIKLTKEFKLKPDEALNEIIRFSSLPGTSRHHWGTEID
;
A
#
# COMPACT_ATOMS: atom_id res chain seq x y z
N MET A 1 -31.99 34.82 23.10
CA MET A 1 -31.52 33.78 22.17
C MET A 1 -32.61 32.69 22.08
N ASN A 2 -33.10 32.41 20.88
CA ASN A 2 -34.25 31.53 20.69
C ASN A 2 -33.84 30.08 21.01
N LYS A 3 -34.62 29.35 21.85
CA LYS A 3 -34.31 27.99 22.30
C LYS A 3 -34.01 27.03 21.13
N SER A 4 -34.64 27.22 19.98
CA SER A 4 -34.40 26.48 18.74
C SER A 4 -32.98 26.69 18.18
N LYS A 5 -32.44 27.92 18.24
CA LYS A 5 -31.07 28.20 17.77
C LYS A 5 -30.00 27.62 18.70
N PHE A 6 -30.31 27.52 20.00
CA PHE A 6 -29.42 26.90 20.97
C PHE A 6 -29.32 25.38 20.77
N PHE A 7 -30.46 24.71 20.48
CA PHE A 7 -30.47 23.27 20.15
C PHE A 7 -29.71 22.94 18.87
N ILE A 8 -29.84 23.77 17.83
CA ILE A 8 -29.11 23.58 16.58
C ILE A 8 -27.60 23.75 16.78
N LEU A 9 -27.17 24.71 17.61
CA LEU A 9 -25.76 24.92 17.91
C LEU A 9 -25.15 23.73 18.68
N ILE A 10 -25.87 23.15 19.64
CA ILE A 10 -25.43 21.95 20.35
C ILE A 10 -25.34 20.74 19.42
N LEU A 11 -26.30 20.57 18.49
CA LEU A 11 -26.29 19.47 17.51
C LEU A 11 -25.09 19.57 16.56
N ILE A 12 -24.72 20.78 16.15
CA ILE A 12 -23.53 21.00 15.29
C ILE A 12 -22.24 20.69 16.07
N LEU A 13 -22.15 21.08 17.35
CA LEU A 13 -20.97 20.79 18.18
C LEU A 13 -20.79 19.29 18.47
N THR A 14 -21.87 18.51 18.55
CA THR A 14 -21.76 17.06 18.74
C THR A 14 -21.35 16.31 17.48
N HIS A 15 -21.62 16.83 16.29
CA HIS A 15 -21.20 16.22 15.02
C HIS A 15 -19.74 16.55 14.63
N THR A 16 -19.12 17.56 15.25
CA THR A 16 -17.72 17.90 14.97
C THR A 16 -16.71 17.06 15.76
N SER A 17 -17.16 16.28 16.73
CA SER A 17 -16.28 15.42 17.54
C SER A 17 -15.93 14.08 16.88
N GLU A 18 -16.55 13.72 15.76
CA GLU A 18 -16.28 12.47 15.04
C GLU A 18 -15.30 12.61 13.87
N LEU A 19 -14.73 13.80 13.65
CA LEU A 19 -13.49 13.90 12.87
C LEU A 19 -12.33 13.38 13.72
N MET A 20 -12.44 12.14 14.13
CA MET A 20 -11.31 11.38 14.66
C MET A 20 -10.29 11.32 13.55
N SER A 21 -9.23 12.08 13.66
CA SER A 21 -8.01 11.88 12.91
C SER A 21 -7.67 10.38 12.99
N GLN A 22 -7.86 9.65 11.90
CA GLN A 22 -7.45 8.26 11.85
C GLN A 22 -5.94 8.27 12.14
N LYS A 23 -5.59 7.73 13.29
CA LYS A 23 -4.18 7.62 13.69
C LYS A 23 -3.49 6.75 12.65
N ILE A 24 -2.67 7.38 11.83
CA ILE A 24 -1.92 6.68 10.79
C ILE A 24 -0.95 5.72 11.47
N ASP A 25 -1.05 4.45 11.13
CA ASP A 25 -0.14 3.42 11.60
C ASP A 25 1.12 3.41 10.73
N LEU A 26 2.18 4.01 11.22
CA LEU A 26 3.43 4.15 10.50
C LEU A 26 4.11 2.78 10.22
N ASP A 27 3.91 1.79 11.09
CA ASP A 27 4.47 0.47 10.87
C ASP A 27 3.80 -0.24 9.70
N ILE A 28 2.48 -0.06 9.54
CA ILE A 28 1.74 -0.53 8.37
C ILE A 28 2.21 0.21 7.12
N LEU A 29 2.25 1.55 7.16
CA LEU A 29 2.65 2.35 6.00
C LEU A 29 4.05 2.01 5.51
N GLN A 30 4.96 1.73 6.41
CA GLN A 30 6.35 1.43 6.10
C GLN A 30 6.62 -0.06 5.85
N GLY A 31 5.61 -0.93 5.93
CA GLY A 31 5.77 -2.36 5.73
C GLY A 31 6.54 -3.08 6.85
N LYS A 32 6.54 -2.53 8.06
CA LYS A 32 7.24 -3.08 9.22
C LYS A 32 6.40 -4.07 10.03
N THR A 33 5.14 -4.26 9.68
CA THR A 33 4.22 -5.18 10.33
C THR A 33 3.28 -5.83 9.32
N THR A 34 2.84 -7.04 9.62
CA THR A 34 1.88 -7.82 8.82
C THR A 34 0.55 -8.05 9.54
N ARG A 35 0.35 -7.45 10.73
CA ARG A 35 -0.83 -7.71 11.59
C ARG A 35 -2.19 -7.42 10.96
N HIS A 36 -2.22 -6.62 9.89
CA HIS A 36 -3.42 -6.22 9.15
C HIS A 36 -3.66 -7.09 7.90
N LEU A 37 -2.78 -8.04 7.63
CA LEU A 37 -2.81 -8.85 6.41
C LEU A 37 -3.46 -10.20 6.66
N VAL A 38 -3.99 -10.78 5.59
CA VAL A 38 -4.58 -12.12 5.53
C VAL A 38 -3.95 -12.92 4.38
N GLY A 39 -4.08 -14.25 4.45
CA GLY A 39 -3.55 -15.18 3.45
C GLY A 39 -2.41 -16.03 4.01
N ASP A 40 -2.14 -17.17 3.39
CA ASP A 40 -1.12 -18.13 3.83
C ASP A 40 0.16 -18.02 3.00
N THR A 41 0.03 -18.09 1.69
CA THR A 41 1.17 -18.08 0.76
C THR A 41 1.51 -16.66 0.30
N VAL A 42 0.49 -15.84 0.08
CA VAL A 42 0.62 -14.43 -0.30
C VAL A 42 -0.21 -13.60 0.66
N LEU A 43 0.44 -12.70 1.36
CA LEU A 43 -0.20 -11.80 2.32
C LEU A 43 -0.75 -10.56 1.62
N LEU A 44 -2.03 -10.27 1.84
CA LEU A 44 -2.71 -9.09 1.31
C LEU A 44 -3.58 -8.45 2.40
N GLU A 45 -3.92 -7.19 2.21
CA GLU A 45 -4.99 -6.54 2.98
C GLU A 45 -6.32 -7.26 2.69
N LYS A 46 -7.20 -7.34 3.69
CA LYS A 46 -8.41 -8.18 3.66
C LYS A 46 -9.33 -7.90 2.47
N GLU A 47 -9.59 -6.64 2.15
CA GLU A 47 -10.48 -6.29 1.04
C GLU A 47 -9.78 -6.52 -0.32
N THR A 48 -8.48 -6.29 -0.38
CA THR A 48 -7.65 -6.62 -1.55
C THR A 48 -7.66 -8.12 -1.82
N PHE A 49 -7.52 -8.94 -0.78
CA PHE A 49 -7.61 -10.39 -0.87
C PHE A 49 -8.96 -10.85 -1.43
N LYS A 50 -10.06 -10.31 -0.90
CA LYS A 50 -11.42 -10.63 -1.39
C LYS A 50 -11.62 -10.19 -2.85
N ALA A 51 -11.12 -9.02 -3.23
CA ALA A 51 -11.21 -8.52 -4.59
C ALA A 51 -10.44 -9.41 -5.56
N PHE A 52 -9.23 -9.84 -5.19
CA PHE A 52 -8.43 -10.77 -5.95
C PHE A 52 -9.15 -12.13 -6.14
N GLU A 53 -9.72 -12.69 -5.06
CA GLU A 53 -10.46 -13.96 -5.14
C GLU A 53 -11.66 -13.86 -6.12
N LYS A 54 -12.39 -12.75 -6.11
CA LYS A 54 -13.48 -12.52 -7.08
C LYS A 54 -12.94 -12.47 -8.51
N MET A 55 -11.87 -11.72 -8.75
CA MET A 55 -11.21 -11.62 -10.06
C MET A 55 -10.70 -12.99 -10.54
N ARG A 56 -10.03 -13.73 -9.66
CA ARG A 56 -9.51 -15.07 -9.95
C ARG A 56 -10.63 -16.04 -10.34
N ASN A 57 -11.74 -16.03 -9.62
CA ASN A 57 -12.89 -16.90 -9.89
C ASN A 57 -13.57 -16.53 -11.21
N ALA A 58 -13.73 -15.24 -11.51
CA ALA A 58 -14.26 -14.80 -12.79
C ALA A 58 -13.36 -15.26 -13.96
N ALA A 59 -12.06 -15.04 -13.86
CA ALA A 59 -11.09 -15.48 -14.86
C ALA A 59 -11.10 -17.01 -15.07
N MET A 60 -11.29 -17.78 -13.99
CA MET A 60 -11.38 -19.23 -14.06
C MET A 60 -12.60 -19.69 -14.88
N ASN A 61 -13.73 -18.98 -14.78
CA ASN A 61 -14.92 -19.26 -15.59
C ASN A 61 -14.65 -19.08 -17.11
N ASP A 62 -13.71 -18.19 -17.44
CA ASP A 62 -13.25 -17.97 -18.82
C ASP A 62 -12.06 -18.87 -19.20
N GLY A 63 -11.72 -19.86 -18.37
CA GLY A 63 -10.59 -20.77 -18.59
C GLY A 63 -9.22 -20.15 -18.33
N ILE A 64 -9.15 -18.96 -17.71
CA ILE A 64 -7.91 -18.24 -17.44
C ILE A 64 -7.47 -18.48 -15.99
N LYS A 65 -6.25 -18.99 -15.81
CA LYS A 65 -5.66 -19.21 -14.47
C LYS A 65 -4.75 -18.06 -14.08
N ILE A 66 -5.19 -17.23 -13.13
CA ILE A 66 -4.41 -16.12 -12.58
C ILE A 66 -3.63 -16.58 -11.34
N LYS A 67 -2.37 -16.13 -11.22
CA LYS A 67 -1.50 -16.39 -10.07
C LYS A 67 -0.84 -15.10 -9.62
N ILE A 68 -0.86 -14.81 -8.32
CA ILE A 68 -0.08 -13.71 -7.75
C ILE A 68 1.39 -14.11 -7.70
N ILE A 69 2.25 -13.24 -8.19
CA ILE A 69 3.70 -13.39 -8.12
C ILE A 69 4.26 -12.70 -6.87
N SER A 70 3.71 -11.53 -6.50
CA SER A 70 4.13 -10.74 -5.36
C SER A 70 2.91 -10.02 -4.75
N GLY A 71 2.73 -10.15 -3.45
CA GLY A 71 1.76 -9.39 -2.64
C GLY A 71 2.48 -8.43 -1.70
N HIS A 72 2.27 -8.61 -0.37
CA HIS A 72 2.98 -7.81 0.62
C HIS A 72 4.49 -7.90 0.46
N ARG A 73 5.13 -6.75 0.62
CA ARG A 73 6.58 -6.59 0.59
C ARG A 73 6.99 -5.69 1.75
N ASP A 74 7.86 -6.17 2.63
CA ASP A 74 8.37 -5.37 3.74
C ASP A 74 9.36 -4.29 3.28
N PHE A 75 9.71 -3.40 4.21
CA PHE A 75 10.64 -2.30 3.97
C PHE A 75 12.01 -2.80 3.50
N GLU A 76 12.54 -3.81 4.17
CA GLU A 76 13.88 -4.37 3.90
C GLU A 76 13.95 -4.97 2.50
N ARG A 77 12.92 -5.71 2.10
CA ARG A 77 12.83 -6.28 0.75
C ARG A 77 12.78 -5.19 -0.31
N GLN A 78 12.01 -4.12 -0.08
CA GLN A 78 11.94 -2.99 -1.00
C GLN A 78 13.29 -2.26 -1.09
N ALA A 79 13.99 -2.09 0.03
CA ALA A 79 15.33 -1.49 0.06
C ALA A 79 16.36 -2.34 -0.70
N LEU A 80 16.30 -3.68 -0.57
CA LEU A 80 17.15 -4.59 -1.34
C LEU A 80 16.91 -4.46 -2.86
N ILE A 81 15.65 -4.36 -3.29
CA ILE A 81 15.29 -4.16 -4.70
C ILE A 81 15.89 -2.84 -5.21
N TRP A 82 15.74 -1.76 -4.45
CA TRP A 82 16.28 -0.45 -4.78
C TRP A 82 17.79 -0.45 -4.91
N ASN A 83 18.49 -0.97 -3.88
CA ASN A 83 19.94 -1.05 -3.85
C ASN A 83 20.49 -1.89 -5.02
N SER A 84 19.84 -3.03 -5.30
CA SER A 84 20.24 -3.87 -6.43
C SER A 84 20.10 -3.16 -7.77
N LYS A 85 18.99 -2.45 -7.98
CA LYS A 85 18.79 -1.64 -9.19
C LYS A 85 19.82 -0.51 -9.29
N PHE A 86 20.06 0.20 -8.18
CA PHE A 86 21.03 1.31 -8.16
C PHE A 86 22.44 0.83 -8.49
N ILE A 87 22.88 -0.27 -7.87
CA ILE A 87 24.20 -0.86 -8.15
C ILE A 87 24.28 -1.28 -9.62
N LYS A 88 23.26 -1.93 -10.15
CA LYS A 88 23.22 -2.34 -11.55
C LYS A 88 23.33 -1.13 -12.49
N LEU A 89 22.51 -0.12 -12.29
CA LEU A 89 22.49 1.07 -13.16
C LEU A 89 23.80 1.85 -13.11
N THR A 90 24.40 2.01 -11.94
CA THR A 90 25.65 2.77 -11.80
C THR A 90 26.88 1.97 -12.18
N LYS A 91 26.98 0.68 -11.84
CA LYS A 91 28.17 -0.13 -12.10
C LYS A 91 28.20 -0.80 -13.47
N GLU A 92 27.06 -1.35 -13.92
CA GLU A 92 26.97 -2.07 -15.20
C GLU A 92 26.64 -1.11 -16.35
N PHE A 93 25.60 -0.28 -16.18
CA PHE A 93 25.15 0.66 -17.21
C PHE A 93 25.88 2.02 -17.17
N LYS A 94 26.75 2.26 -16.16
CA LYS A 94 27.55 3.48 -16.02
C LYS A 94 26.76 4.78 -15.95
N LEU A 95 25.50 4.72 -15.51
CA LEU A 95 24.70 5.91 -15.28
C LEU A 95 25.25 6.70 -14.09
N LYS A 96 25.10 8.03 -14.14
CA LYS A 96 25.35 8.88 -12.97
C LYS A 96 24.35 8.58 -11.88
N PRO A 97 24.68 8.83 -10.59
CA PRO A 97 23.78 8.52 -9.47
C PRO A 97 22.38 9.13 -9.58
N ASP A 98 22.28 10.38 -10.02
CA ASP A 98 21.00 11.09 -10.24
C ASP A 98 20.18 10.48 -11.39
N GLU A 99 20.83 10.12 -12.49
CA GLU A 99 20.19 9.42 -13.61
C GLU A 99 19.67 8.05 -13.17
N ALA A 100 20.47 7.29 -12.40
CA ALA A 100 20.07 6.00 -11.87
C ALA A 100 18.87 6.11 -10.91
N LEU A 101 18.84 7.10 -10.01
CA LEU A 101 17.72 7.36 -9.12
C LEU A 101 16.45 7.69 -9.92
N ASN A 102 16.54 8.58 -10.89
CA ASN A 102 15.41 8.95 -11.75
C ASN A 102 14.85 7.73 -12.50
N GLU A 103 15.71 6.86 -13.01
CA GLU A 103 15.28 5.66 -13.71
C GLU A 103 14.59 4.66 -12.76
N ILE A 104 15.07 4.49 -11.53
CA ILE A 104 14.45 3.60 -10.56
C ILE A 104 13.06 4.10 -10.16
N ILE A 105 12.90 5.41 -9.88
CA ILE A 105 11.62 6.01 -9.44
C ILE A 105 10.52 5.83 -10.49
N ARG A 106 10.85 5.78 -11.77
CA ARG A 106 9.87 5.54 -12.83
C ARG A 106 9.12 4.20 -12.69
N PHE A 107 9.73 3.20 -12.07
CA PHE A 107 9.21 1.82 -12.01
C PHE A 107 9.18 1.22 -10.60
N SER A 108 9.60 1.94 -9.59
CA SER A 108 9.69 1.42 -8.23
C SER A 108 9.47 2.50 -7.20
N SER A 109 8.50 2.29 -6.32
CA SER A 109 8.29 3.15 -5.15
C SER A 109 9.49 3.11 -4.22
N LEU A 110 9.79 4.23 -3.57
CA LEU A 110 10.80 4.30 -2.51
C LEU A 110 10.47 3.34 -1.36
N PRO A 111 11.47 2.74 -0.70
CA PRO A 111 11.25 2.00 0.53
C PRO A 111 10.50 2.85 1.56
N GLY A 112 9.44 2.30 2.13
CA GLY A 112 8.55 3.01 3.05
C GLY A 112 7.38 3.74 2.40
N THR A 113 7.27 3.75 1.05
CA THR A 113 6.16 4.41 0.33
C THR A 113 5.42 3.49 -0.64
N SER A 114 5.79 2.23 -0.71
CA SER A 114 5.19 1.27 -1.63
C SER A 114 3.82 0.81 -1.15
N ARG A 115 2.86 0.70 -2.05
CA ARG A 115 1.55 0.10 -1.78
C ARG A 115 1.64 -1.40 -1.46
N HIS A 116 2.71 -2.08 -1.88
CA HIS A 116 3.02 -3.43 -1.43
C HIS A 116 3.22 -3.52 0.09
N HIS A 117 3.70 -2.45 0.76
CA HIS A 117 3.81 -2.41 2.22
C HIS A 117 2.45 -2.55 2.91
N TRP A 118 1.39 -2.05 2.27
CA TRP A 118 0.02 -2.06 2.81
C TRP A 118 -0.73 -3.35 2.46
N GLY A 119 -0.16 -4.20 1.60
CA GLY A 119 -0.83 -5.38 1.06
C GLY A 119 -1.94 -5.06 0.06
N THR A 120 -1.93 -3.85 -0.51
CA THR A 120 -2.97 -3.36 -1.45
C THR A 120 -2.52 -3.38 -2.91
N GLU A 121 -1.36 -3.95 -3.20
CA GLU A 121 -0.80 -4.09 -4.54
C GLU A 121 -0.35 -5.52 -4.78
N ILE A 122 -0.55 -6.03 -5.99
CA ILE A 122 -0.15 -7.36 -6.45
C ILE A 122 0.56 -7.27 -7.81
N ASP A 123 1.54 -8.15 -8.03
CA ASP A 123 2.20 -8.42 -9.30
C ASP A 123 1.87 -9.84 -9.77
#